data_39af88c8cea7788f29d7decf72b1053e
#
_entry.id   39af88c8cea7788f29d7decf72b1053e
#
_cell.length_a   1.000
_cell.length_b   1.000
_cell.length_c   1.000
_cell.angle_alpha   90.00
_cell.angle_beta   90.00
_cell.angle_gamma   90.00
#
_symmetry.space_group_name_H-M   'P 1'
#
loop_
_entity.id
_entity.type
_entity.pdbx_description
1 polymer ?
#
loop_
_entity_poly.entity_id
_entity_poly.type
_entity_poly.pdbx_seq_one_letter_code
_entity_poly.pdbx_strand_id
1 'polypeptide(L)'
;AWETQDHPVRTDPAGTRRVVAELCAKCLAAPAAQGPPLVGIGLALPSPVDPNDPNRLSQVVLPVWQENLGMDSIAAKYGVPLVVDNDANLGALAEYWWGLGSTTDNLAYIKVATGIGSGHIIGGEIYRGATGVAGEIGHVSIDPQGKLCVCGLRGCLVTLAGARGLEERAGELAARYPRSSLHGKRATVHAIEEAALAGDPLGLQVINEAAAHLGTAIAGLLNIMNPAVVVMGGDLCRLGEVLLAPLRERVRSHTLISSVSAAEILTSELGPRSVAVGAATLVLKSALDDSHLFPKVDIPVGDHGREPQP
;
A
#
# COMPACT_ATOMS: atom_id res chain seq x y z
N ALA A 1 -15.11 8.03 10.18
CA ALA A 1 -14.79 6.93 11.13
C ALA A 1 -13.63 6.11 10.61
N TRP A 2 -12.91 5.45 11.50
CA TRP A 2 -11.79 4.56 11.21
C TRP A 2 -11.88 3.33 12.10
N GLU A 3 -11.91 2.15 11.49
CA GLU A 3 -11.98 0.87 12.19
C GLU A 3 -10.91 -0.08 11.65
N THR A 4 -10.30 -0.87 12.51
CA THR A 4 -9.30 -1.88 12.15
C THR A 4 -9.59 -3.21 12.86
N GLN A 5 -9.26 -4.31 12.18
CA GLN A 5 -9.36 -5.64 12.74
C GLN A 5 -8.32 -6.56 12.11
N ASP A 6 -7.54 -7.24 12.93
CA ASP A 6 -6.62 -8.26 12.44
C ASP A 6 -7.40 -9.47 11.92
N HIS A 7 -7.07 -9.91 10.72
CA HIS A 7 -7.71 -11.06 10.09
C HIS A 7 -6.77 -11.74 9.07
N PRO A 8 -6.76 -13.08 9.01
CA PRO A 8 -5.91 -13.82 8.07
C PRO A 8 -6.50 -13.82 6.66
N VAL A 9 -6.51 -12.65 6.01
CA VAL A 9 -7.12 -12.38 4.70
C VAL A 9 -6.75 -13.42 3.64
N ARG A 10 -5.50 -13.88 3.62
CA ARG A 10 -5.02 -14.82 2.59
C ARG A 10 -5.60 -16.23 2.70
N THR A 11 -6.03 -16.63 3.89
CA THR A 11 -6.44 -18.03 4.19
C THR A 11 -7.90 -18.18 4.59
N ASP A 12 -8.61 -17.08 4.87
CA ASP A 12 -10.04 -17.10 5.26
C ASP A 12 -10.86 -16.08 4.45
N PRO A 13 -11.25 -16.39 3.20
CA PRO A 13 -12.07 -15.51 2.38
C PRO A 13 -13.46 -15.22 2.97
N ALA A 14 -14.11 -16.23 3.53
CA ALA A 14 -15.45 -16.08 4.10
C ALA A 14 -15.45 -15.16 5.34
N GLY A 15 -14.49 -15.37 6.23
CA GLY A 15 -14.27 -14.49 7.37
C GLY A 15 -13.91 -13.08 6.96
N THR A 16 -13.08 -12.92 5.93
CA THR A 16 -12.70 -11.59 5.41
C THR A 16 -13.93 -10.82 4.91
N ARG A 17 -14.81 -11.45 4.11
CA ARG A 17 -16.05 -10.82 3.64
C ARG A 17 -16.94 -10.36 4.80
N ARG A 18 -17.07 -11.20 5.83
CA ARG A 18 -17.83 -10.87 7.03
C ARG A 18 -17.21 -9.70 7.80
N VAL A 19 -15.91 -9.73 8.05
CA VAL A 19 -15.18 -8.65 8.73
C VAL A 19 -15.31 -7.33 7.97
N VAL A 20 -15.13 -7.33 6.66
CA VAL A 20 -15.32 -6.11 5.83
C VAL A 20 -16.74 -5.58 5.96
N ALA A 21 -17.77 -6.44 5.87
CA ALA A 21 -19.16 -6.02 6.03
C ALA A 21 -19.47 -5.43 7.42
N GLU A 22 -18.89 -6.01 8.49
CA GLU A 22 -19.02 -5.53 9.86
C GLU A 22 -18.32 -4.18 10.05
N LEU A 23 -17.11 -4.01 9.53
CA LEU A 23 -16.35 -2.75 9.60
C LEU A 23 -17.06 -1.63 8.82
N CYS A 24 -17.57 -1.92 7.62
CA CYS A 24 -18.40 -0.97 6.86
C CYS A 24 -19.62 -0.53 7.69
N ALA A 25 -20.34 -1.48 8.28
CA ALA A 25 -21.53 -1.17 9.08
C ALA A 25 -21.18 -0.30 10.31
N LYS A 26 -20.08 -0.60 11.01
CA LYS A 26 -19.59 0.20 12.15
C LYS A 26 -19.23 1.63 11.72
N CYS A 27 -18.47 1.78 10.63
CA CYS A 27 -18.07 3.09 10.12
C CYS A 27 -19.29 3.94 9.73
N LEU A 28 -20.29 3.33 9.09
CA LEU A 28 -21.51 4.04 8.66
C LEU A 28 -22.45 4.36 9.81
N ALA A 29 -22.43 3.58 10.90
CA ALA A 29 -23.22 3.86 12.11
C ALA A 29 -22.59 4.96 12.97
N ALA A 30 -21.34 5.34 12.75
CA ALA A 30 -20.67 6.35 13.55
C ALA A 30 -21.32 7.74 13.36
N PRO A 31 -21.44 8.58 14.41
CA PRO A 31 -22.04 9.92 14.32
C PRO A 31 -21.42 10.81 13.24
N ALA A 32 -20.12 10.67 12.99
CA ALA A 32 -19.40 11.39 11.95
C ALA A 32 -19.81 11.00 10.52
N ALA A 33 -20.50 9.86 10.34
CA ALA A 33 -21.01 9.40 9.05
C ALA A 33 -22.48 9.80 8.82
N GLN A 34 -23.12 10.45 9.80
CA GLN A 34 -24.49 11.00 9.67
C GLN A 34 -24.44 12.34 8.92
N GLY A 35 -24.10 12.26 7.66
CA GLY A 35 -23.94 13.40 6.76
C GLY A 35 -24.55 13.10 5.39
N PRO A 36 -23.92 13.58 4.30
CA PRO A 36 -24.36 13.29 2.95
C PRO A 36 -24.42 11.76 2.70
N PRO A 37 -25.28 11.31 1.77
CA PRO A 37 -25.45 9.89 1.49
C PRO A 37 -24.15 9.25 1.02
N LEU A 38 -24.00 7.95 1.27
CA LEU A 38 -22.90 7.15 0.75
C LEU A 38 -22.96 7.13 -0.78
N VAL A 39 -21.87 7.48 -1.45
CA VAL A 39 -21.82 7.56 -2.92
C VAL A 39 -21.12 6.35 -3.56
N GLY A 40 -20.33 5.62 -2.83
CA GLY A 40 -19.63 4.43 -3.31
C GLY A 40 -18.80 3.76 -2.24
N ILE A 41 -18.29 2.58 -2.54
CA ILE A 41 -17.36 1.81 -1.70
C ILE A 41 -16.08 1.58 -2.49
N GLY A 42 -14.95 2.01 -1.94
CA GLY A 42 -13.61 1.72 -2.46
C GLY A 42 -13.00 0.55 -1.70
N LEU A 43 -12.44 -0.41 -2.42
CA LEU A 43 -11.81 -1.58 -1.84
C LEU A 43 -10.36 -1.74 -2.32
N ALA A 44 -9.45 -1.86 -1.36
CA ALA A 44 -8.04 -2.14 -1.60
C ALA A 44 -7.75 -3.63 -1.49
N LEU A 45 -7.07 -4.21 -2.45
CA LEU A 45 -6.66 -5.62 -2.44
C LEU A 45 -5.14 -5.76 -2.34
N PRO A 46 -4.63 -6.70 -1.53
CA PRO A 46 -3.21 -7.03 -1.49
C PRO A 46 -2.82 -7.97 -2.68
N SER A 47 -3.28 -7.64 -3.87
CA SER A 47 -3.15 -8.43 -5.09
C SER A 47 -3.22 -7.51 -6.30
N PRO A 48 -2.57 -7.84 -7.44
CA PRO A 48 -2.84 -7.18 -8.70
C PRO A 48 -4.33 -7.21 -9.05
N VAL A 49 -4.83 -6.14 -9.63
CA VAL A 49 -6.21 -5.99 -10.10
C VAL A 49 -6.19 -5.69 -11.59
N ASP A 50 -6.82 -6.54 -12.39
CA ASP A 50 -7.01 -6.27 -13.82
C ASP A 50 -8.14 -5.23 -13.97
N PRO A 51 -7.87 -4.06 -14.58
CA PRO A 51 -8.92 -3.04 -14.77
C PRO A 51 -10.12 -3.52 -15.59
N ASN A 52 -9.91 -4.53 -16.46
CA ASN A 52 -10.97 -5.10 -17.31
C ASN A 52 -11.78 -6.20 -16.61
N ASP A 53 -11.24 -6.78 -15.54
CA ASP A 53 -11.90 -7.80 -14.73
C ASP A 53 -11.48 -7.67 -13.25
N PRO A 54 -11.99 -6.65 -12.55
CA PRO A 54 -11.59 -6.36 -11.16
C PRO A 54 -11.97 -7.45 -10.16
N ASN A 55 -12.89 -8.33 -10.52
CA ASN A 55 -13.31 -9.44 -9.67
C ASN A 55 -12.37 -10.66 -9.75
N ARG A 56 -11.52 -10.72 -10.79
CA ARG A 56 -10.57 -11.80 -10.98
C ARG A 56 -9.34 -11.62 -10.07
N LEU A 57 -9.13 -12.58 -9.18
CA LEU A 57 -8.04 -12.54 -8.20
C LEU A 57 -6.85 -13.40 -8.62
N SER A 58 -5.65 -12.96 -8.27
CA SER A 58 -4.43 -13.74 -8.48
C SER A 58 -4.38 -14.96 -7.57
N GLN A 59 -4.40 -16.16 -8.14
CA GLN A 59 -4.26 -17.43 -7.41
C GLN A 59 -2.88 -17.60 -6.76
N VAL A 60 -1.87 -16.90 -7.23
CA VAL A 60 -0.53 -16.89 -6.61
C VAL A 60 -0.54 -16.12 -5.29
N VAL A 61 -1.25 -14.99 -5.25
CA VAL A 61 -1.31 -14.11 -4.07
C VAL A 61 -2.42 -14.55 -3.11
N LEU A 62 -3.58 -14.93 -3.63
CA LEU A 62 -4.78 -15.29 -2.86
C LEU A 62 -5.29 -16.70 -3.26
N PRO A 63 -4.53 -17.76 -2.96
CA PRO A 63 -4.77 -19.10 -3.51
C PRO A 63 -6.11 -19.73 -3.11
N VAL A 64 -6.71 -19.32 -1.99
CA VAL A 64 -7.98 -19.89 -1.50
C VAL A 64 -9.22 -19.07 -1.85
N TRP A 65 -9.06 -17.98 -2.62
CA TRP A 65 -10.17 -17.07 -2.96
C TRP A 65 -10.98 -17.49 -4.20
N GLN A 66 -10.65 -18.64 -4.83
CA GLN A 66 -11.40 -19.23 -5.96
C GLN A 66 -11.70 -18.23 -7.10
N GLU A 67 -10.74 -17.41 -7.46
CA GLU A 67 -10.84 -16.43 -8.56
C GLU A 67 -11.97 -15.39 -8.43
N ASN A 68 -12.63 -15.27 -7.28
CA ASN A 68 -13.75 -14.34 -7.09
C ASN A 68 -13.63 -13.56 -5.77
N LEU A 69 -13.70 -12.24 -5.90
CA LEU A 69 -13.69 -11.34 -4.76
C LEU A 69 -14.95 -11.52 -3.86
N GLY A 70 -16.14 -11.65 -4.47
CA GLY A 70 -17.40 -11.88 -3.77
C GLY A 70 -17.82 -10.75 -2.84
N MET A 71 -17.42 -9.50 -3.12
CA MET A 71 -17.73 -8.31 -2.31
C MET A 71 -18.92 -7.50 -2.86
N ASP A 72 -19.45 -7.85 -4.03
CA ASP A 72 -20.57 -7.16 -4.68
C ASP A 72 -21.82 -7.09 -3.79
N SER A 73 -22.04 -8.11 -2.95
CA SER A 73 -23.15 -8.14 -2.00
C SER A 73 -23.09 -7.04 -0.94
N ILE A 74 -21.89 -6.56 -0.63
CA ILE A 74 -21.69 -5.45 0.33
C ILE A 74 -22.14 -4.14 -0.32
N ALA A 75 -21.70 -3.87 -1.55
CA ALA A 75 -22.08 -2.69 -2.29
C ALA A 75 -23.60 -2.68 -2.58
N ALA A 76 -24.15 -3.83 -3.02
CA ALA A 76 -25.57 -4.00 -3.27
C ALA A 76 -26.44 -3.72 -2.03
N LYS A 77 -25.98 -4.10 -0.84
CA LYS A 77 -26.66 -3.81 0.43
C LYS A 77 -26.90 -2.31 0.64
N TYR A 78 -25.99 -1.47 0.18
CA TYR A 78 -26.05 -0.02 0.34
C TYR A 78 -26.52 0.70 -0.93
N GLY A 79 -26.76 -0.02 -2.03
CA GLY A 79 -27.23 0.56 -3.29
C GLY A 79 -26.24 1.49 -3.96
N VAL A 80 -24.93 1.25 -3.78
CA VAL A 80 -23.85 2.07 -4.32
C VAL A 80 -22.85 1.23 -5.11
N PRO A 81 -22.06 1.82 -6.04
CA PRO A 81 -21.03 1.10 -6.77
C PRO A 81 -19.86 0.67 -5.87
N LEU A 82 -19.20 -0.43 -6.26
CA LEU A 82 -17.94 -0.90 -5.71
C LEU A 82 -16.82 -0.63 -6.71
N VAL A 83 -15.78 0.07 -6.28
CA VAL A 83 -14.56 0.26 -7.06
C VAL A 83 -13.39 -0.42 -6.34
N VAL A 84 -12.55 -1.10 -7.10
CA VAL A 84 -11.51 -1.97 -6.57
C VAL A 84 -10.17 -1.66 -7.23
N ASP A 85 -9.09 -1.61 -6.45
CA ASP A 85 -7.73 -1.55 -6.98
C ASP A 85 -6.72 -2.20 -6.02
N ASN A 86 -5.49 -2.35 -6.51
CA ASN A 86 -4.37 -2.81 -5.71
C ASN A 86 -4.04 -1.81 -4.58
N ASP A 87 -3.64 -2.32 -3.42
CA ASP A 87 -3.36 -1.51 -2.24
C ASP A 87 -2.18 -0.52 -2.41
N ALA A 88 -1.15 -0.87 -3.18
CA ALA A 88 -0.06 0.05 -3.47
C ALA A 88 -0.47 1.14 -4.48
N ASN A 89 -1.30 0.81 -5.48
CA ASN A 89 -1.89 1.80 -6.39
C ASN A 89 -2.73 2.82 -5.63
N LEU A 90 -3.54 2.35 -4.68
CA LEU A 90 -4.36 3.24 -3.86
C LEU A 90 -3.52 4.08 -2.90
N GLY A 91 -2.44 3.52 -2.36
CA GLY A 91 -1.46 4.30 -1.60
C GLY A 91 -0.84 5.43 -2.45
N ALA A 92 -0.48 5.13 -3.71
CA ALA A 92 0.03 6.14 -4.64
C ALA A 92 -1.02 7.23 -4.94
N LEU A 93 -2.28 6.83 -5.16
CA LEU A 93 -3.38 7.77 -5.39
C LEU A 93 -3.61 8.70 -4.20
N ALA A 94 -3.54 8.15 -2.98
CA ALA A 94 -3.68 8.95 -1.76
C ALA A 94 -2.57 9.99 -1.62
N GLU A 95 -1.31 9.58 -1.86
CA GLU A 95 -0.17 10.49 -1.80
C GLU A 95 -0.20 11.55 -2.89
N TYR A 96 -0.69 11.20 -4.07
CA TYR A 96 -0.86 12.15 -5.17
C TYR A 96 -1.92 13.22 -4.86
N TRP A 97 -3.05 12.85 -4.28
CA TRP A 97 -4.14 13.79 -4.02
C TRP A 97 -3.99 14.57 -2.71
N TRP A 98 -3.48 13.92 -1.66
CA TRP A 98 -3.56 14.43 -0.30
C TRP A 98 -2.23 14.48 0.45
N GLY A 99 -1.18 13.94 -0.13
CA GLY A 99 0.10 13.79 0.53
C GLY A 99 1.26 14.44 -0.22
N LEU A 100 2.43 13.83 -0.08
CA LEU A 100 3.71 14.33 -0.58
C LEU A 100 3.83 14.38 -2.11
N GLY A 101 2.95 13.68 -2.84
CA GLY A 101 2.91 13.67 -4.29
C GLY A 101 2.11 14.79 -4.94
N SER A 102 1.44 15.64 -4.16
CA SER A 102 0.49 16.66 -4.66
C SER A 102 1.12 17.75 -5.54
N THR A 103 2.44 17.85 -5.60
CA THR A 103 3.20 18.84 -6.39
C THR A 103 3.80 18.27 -7.66
N THR A 104 3.58 17.00 -7.98
CA THR A 104 4.17 16.32 -9.15
C THR A 104 3.20 15.33 -9.79
N ASP A 105 3.22 15.25 -11.12
CA ASP A 105 2.43 14.26 -11.86
C ASP A 105 3.12 12.90 -12.00
N ASN A 106 4.32 12.74 -11.44
CA ASN A 106 5.12 11.51 -11.54
C ASN A 106 5.67 11.11 -10.18
N LEU A 107 5.05 10.15 -9.52
CA LEU A 107 5.49 9.61 -8.24
C LEU A 107 5.47 8.09 -8.24
N ALA A 108 6.29 7.50 -7.36
CA ALA A 108 6.20 6.09 -6.98
C ALA A 108 5.90 5.97 -5.49
N TYR A 109 4.93 5.14 -5.14
CA TYR A 109 4.64 4.75 -3.76
C TYR A 109 5.11 3.32 -3.53
N ILE A 110 5.97 3.11 -2.54
CA ILE A 110 6.50 1.78 -2.21
C ILE A 110 5.90 1.35 -0.87
N LYS A 111 5.02 0.37 -0.92
CA LYS A 111 4.42 -0.22 0.27
C LYS A 111 5.30 -1.36 0.79
N VAL A 112 5.79 -1.24 2.02
CA VAL A 112 6.57 -2.29 2.70
C VAL A 112 5.82 -2.71 3.97
N ALA A 113 5.21 -3.90 3.91
CA ALA A 113 4.43 -4.50 4.99
C ALA A 113 4.63 -6.03 5.00
N THR A 114 3.58 -6.85 5.14
CA THR A 114 3.65 -8.31 4.96
C THR A 114 4.25 -8.68 3.60
N GLY A 115 3.83 -7.96 2.53
CA GLY A 115 4.41 -7.99 1.20
C GLY A 115 5.08 -6.66 0.85
N ILE A 116 5.65 -6.60 -0.36
CA ILE A 116 6.21 -5.39 -0.95
C ILE A 116 5.54 -5.19 -2.31
N GLY A 117 4.95 -4.02 -2.52
CA GLY A 117 4.36 -3.60 -3.78
C GLY A 117 4.70 -2.16 -4.08
N SER A 118 4.53 -1.73 -5.32
CA SER A 118 4.60 -0.32 -5.68
C SER A 118 3.41 0.12 -6.51
N GLY A 119 2.96 1.35 -6.27
CA GLY A 119 2.00 2.04 -7.10
C GLY A 119 2.66 3.22 -7.79
N HIS A 120 2.27 3.50 -9.01
CA HIS A 120 2.89 4.54 -9.82
C HIS A 120 1.83 5.53 -10.32
N ILE A 121 2.10 6.83 -10.14
CA ILE A 121 1.40 7.89 -10.84
C ILE A 121 2.32 8.36 -11.97
N ILE A 122 1.81 8.39 -13.19
CA ILE A 122 2.52 8.87 -14.38
C ILE A 122 1.58 9.81 -15.13
N GLY A 123 1.99 11.07 -15.30
CA GLY A 123 1.14 12.07 -15.92
C GLY A 123 -0.18 12.33 -15.14
N GLY A 124 -0.15 12.22 -13.82
CA GLY A 124 -1.32 12.41 -12.94
C GLY A 124 -2.28 11.21 -12.83
N GLU A 125 -1.98 10.10 -13.53
CA GLU A 125 -2.84 8.91 -13.56
C GLU A 125 -2.16 7.68 -12.97
N ILE A 126 -2.95 6.77 -12.36
CA ILE A 126 -2.43 5.48 -11.90
C ILE A 126 -1.98 4.66 -13.10
N TYR A 127 -0.70 4.29 -13.12
CA TYR A 127 -0.15 3.39 -14.13
C TYR A 127 -0.31 1.93 -13.72
N ARG A 128 -1.21 1.21 -14.35
CA ARG A 128 -1.49 -0.20 -14.06
C ARG A 128 -0.81 -1.17 -15.03
N GLY A 129 -0.15 -0.68 -16.09
CA GLY A 129 0.38 -1.51 -17.17
C GLY A 129 -0.73 -2.14 -18.02
N ALA A 130 -0.35 -3.11 -18.84
CA ALA A 130 -1.26 -3.74 -19.82
C ALA A 130 -2.35 -4.62 -19.18
N THR A 131 -2.06 -5.23 -18.02
CA THR A 131 -2.91 -6.24 -17.38
C THR A 131 -3.09 -6.02 -15.87
N GLY A 132 -2.81 -4.82 -15.37
CA GLY A 132 -2.96 -4.49 -13.95
C GLY A 132 -1.83 -4.97 -13.05
N VAL A 133 -0.73 -5.51 -13.60
CA VAL A 133 0.39 -6.06 -12.81
C VAL A 133 1.61 -5.12 -12.73
N ALA A 134 1.49 -3.87 -13.18
CA ALA A 134 2.56 -2.91 -12.97
C ALA A 134 2.77 -2.68 -11.46
N GLY A 135 4.03 -2.52 -11.05
CA GLY A 135 4.33 -2.24 -9.65
C GLY A 135 4.68 -3.45 -8.79
N GLU A 136 4.82 -4.64 -9.37
CA GLU A 136 5.23 -5.87 -8.67
C GLU A 136 6.73 -5.87 -8.29
N ILE A 137 7.23 -4.75 -7.74
CA ILE A 137 8.63 -4.55 -7.33
C ILE A 137 9.10 -5.60 -6.30
N GLY A 138 8.17 -6.09 -5.47
CA GLY A 138 8.44 -7.15 -4.49
C GLY A 138 8.89 -8.47 -5.12
N HIS A 139 8.58 -8.68 -6.41
CA HIS A 139 8.97 -9.88 -7.15
C HIS A 139 10.16 -9.67 -8.11
N VAL A 140 10.80 -8.49 -8.07
CA VAL A 140 12.09 -8.30 -8.73
C VAL A 140 13.15 -9.15 -8.02
N SER A 141 13.87 -10.00 -8.78
CA SER A 141 14.95 -10.84 -8.27
C SER A 141 16.19 -9.97 -7.95
N ILE A 142 16.45 -9.75 -6.68
CA ILE A 142 17.60 -8.99 -6.17
C ILE A 142 18.80 -9.92 -5.96
N ASP A 143 18.55 -11.16 -5.55
CA ASP A 143 19.55 -12.20 -5.37
C ASP A 143 19.15 -13.47 -6.13
N PRO A 144 19.64 -13.69 -7.37
CA PRO A 144 19.30 -14.87 -8.17
C PRO A 144 19.65 -16.21 -7.51
N GLN A 145 20.52 -16.24 -6.51
CA GLN A 145 20.88 -17.43 -5.73
C GLN A 145 20.08 -17.53 -4.42
N GLY A 146 19.23 -16.55 -4.15
CA GLY A 146 18.47 -16.44 -2.90
C GLY A 146 17.33 -17.44 -2.76
N LYS A 147 16.53 -17.25 -1.72
CA LYS A 147 15.41 -18.12 -1.34
C LYS A 147 14.35 -18.18 -2.45
N LEU A 148 13.68 -19.34 -2.56
CA LEU A 148 12.56 -19.51 -3.47
C LEU A 148 11.37 -18.65 -3.00
N CYS A 149 10.82 -17.85 -3.90
CA CYS A 149 9.64 -17.04 -3.68
C CYS A 149 8.36 -17.80 -4.05
N VAL A 150 7.23 -17.42 -3.47
CA VAL A 150 5.90 -17.97 -3.81
C VAL A 150 5.53 -17.79 -5.29
N CYS A 151 6.12 -16.80 -5.99
CA CYS A 151 5.92 -16.59 -7.42
C CYS A 151 6.71 -17.55 -8.31
N GLY A 152 7.53 -18.44 -7.73
CA GLY A 152 8.38 -19.39 -8.44
C GLY A 152 9.79 -18.90 -8.78
N LEU A 153 10.08 -17.61 -8.63
CA LEU A 153 11.41 -17.02 -8.80
C LEU A 153 12.25 -17.14 -7.54
N ARG A 154 13.57 -16.92 -7.65
CA ARG A 154 14.49 -16.89 -6.51
C ARG A 154 14.95 -15.48 -6.18
N GLY A 155 15.16 -15.22 -4.88
CA GLY A 155 15.72 -13.97 -4.35
C GLY A 155 14.92 -12.73 -4.68
N CYS A 156 13.59 -12.86 -4.80
CA CYS A 156 12.71 -11.72 -4.92
C CYS A 156 12.86 -10.77 -3.73
N LEU A 157 12.76 -9.48 -3.95
CA LEU A 157 12.86 -8.44 -2.91
C LEU A 157 12.01 -8.77 -1.67
N VAL A 158 10.79 -9.27 -1.87
CA VAL A 158 9.87 -9.64 -0.77
C VAL A 158 10.42 -10.75 0.13
N THR A 159 11.30 -11.64 -0.38
CA THR A 159 11.94 -12.69 0.43
C THR A 159 13.09 -12.16 1.27
N LEU A 160 13.56 -10.95 1.03
CA LEU A 160 14.70 -10.30 1.69
C LEU A 160 14.25 -9.19 2.65
N ALA A 161 13.28 -8.38 2.23
CA ALA A 161 12.85 -7.18 2.95
C ALA A 161 11.35 -7.17 3.33
N GLY A 162 10.56 -8.17 2.93
CA GLY A 162 9.20 -8.38 3.42
C GLY A 162 9.19 -8.97 4.84
N ALA A 163 8.04 -8.93 5.52
CA ALA A 163 7.89 -9.33 6.91
C ALA A 163 8.57 -10.68 7.24
N ARG A 164 8.25 -11.71 6.46
CA ARG A 164 8.82 -13.04 6.66
C ARG A 164 10.35 -13.07 6.45
N GLY A 165 10.85 -12.33 5.45
CA GLY A 165 12.27 -12.22 5.19
C GLY A 165 13.03 -11.63 6.37
N LEU A 166 12.49 -10.57 6.98
CA LEU A 166 13.06 -9.92 8.16
C LEU A 166 13.06 -10.85 9.37
N GLU A 167 11.96 -11.54 9.64
CA GLU A 167 11.84 -12.49 10.75
C GLU A 167 12.83 -13.64 10.63
N GLU A 168 12.93 -14.24 9.43
CA GLU A 168 13.90 -15.32 9.14
C GLU A 168 15.34 -14.80 9.29
N ARG A 169 15.65 -13.60 8.79
CA ARG A 169 16.98 -13.01 8.89
C ARG A 169 17.39 -12.71 10.31
N ALA A 170 16.47 -12.17 11.12
CA ALA A 170 16.73 -11.97 12.55
C ALA A 170 17.04 -13.29 13.26
N GLY A 171 16.30 -14.36 12.95
CA GLY A 171 16.55 -15.71 13.48
C GLY A 171 17.92 -16.26 13.08
N GLU A 172 18.33 -16.11 11.80
CA GLU A 172 19.65 -16.54 11.30
C GLU A 172 20.82 -15.83 12.01
N LEU A 173 20.63 -14.56 12.34
CA LEU A 173 21.68 -13.74 12.96
C LEU A 173 21.68 -13.81 14.49
N ALA A 174 20.61 -14.24 15.15
CA ALA A 174 20.41 -14.16 16.60
C ALA A 174 21.60 -14.70 17.43
N ALA A 175 22.21 -15.81 17.01
CA ALA A 175 23.36 -16.40 17.69
C ALA A 175 24.60 -15.51 17.72
N ARG A 176 24.73 -14.57 16.77
CA ARG A 176 25.84 -13.62 16.70
C ARG A 176 25.63 -12.39 17.61
N TYR A 177 24.41 -12.21 18.13
CA TYR A 177 24.01 -11.07 18.94
C TYR A 177 23.43 -11.51 20.30
N PRO A 178 24.24 -12.15 21.19
CA PRO A 178 23.76 -12.73 22.46
C PRO A 178 23.21 -11.68 23.45
N ARG A 179 23.51 -10.39 23.24
CA ARG A 179 23.01 -9.28 24.07
C ARG A 179 21.80 -8.56 23.46
N SER A 180 21.33 -8.98 22.29
CA SER A 180 20.15 -8.39 21.65
C SER A 180 18.88 -8.73 22.43
N SER A 181 17.95 -7.80 22.46
CA SER A 181 16.60 -8.00 22.99
C SER A 181 15.79 -9.08 22.24
N LEU A 182 16.20 -9.38 21.00
CA LEU A 182 15.62 -10.42 20.12
C LEU A 182 16.24 -11.80 20.34
N HIS A 183 17.35 -11.91 21.09
CA HIS A 183 18.05 -13.18 21.28
C HIS A 183 17.18 -14.21 22.03
N GLY A 184 17.13 -15.44 21.51
CA GLY A 184 16.33 -16.53 22.12
C GLY A 184 14.83 -16.40 22.01
N LYS A 185 14.31 -15.41 21.25
CA LYS A 185 12.89 -15.18 21.01
C LYS A 185 12.53 -15.36 19.53
N ARG A 186 11.27 -15.65 19.25
CA ARG A 186 10.75 -15.51 17.90
C ARG A 186 10.66 -14.01 17.58
N ALA A 187 11.49 -13.54 16.68
CA ALA A 187 11.44 -12.15 16.23
C ALA A 187 10.23 -11.95 15.31
N THR A 188 9.30 -11.08 15.71
CA THR A 188 8.26 -10.56 14.81
C THR A 188 8.74 -9.27 14.18
N VAL A 189 8.15 -8.85 13.06
CA VAL A 189 8.48 -7.55 12.43
C VAL A 189 8.40 -6.41 13.44
N HIS A 190 7.33 -6.36 14.21
CA HIS A 190 7.15 -5.33 15.25
C HIS A 190 8.29 -5.33 16.30
N ALA A 191 8.68 -6.53 16.78
CA ALA A 191 9.81 -6.62 17.72
C ALA A 191 11.15 -6.19 17.08
N ILE A 192 11.36 -6.48 15.79
CA ILE A 192 12.54 -6.03 15.03
C ILE A 192 12.55 -4.50 14.90
N GLU A 193 11.40 -3.90 14.58
CA GLU A 193 11.25 -2.44 14.51
C GLU A 193 11.54 -1.77 15.86
N GLU A 194 10.94 -2.26 16.94
CA GLU A 194 11.17 -1.73 18.30
C GLU A 194 12.65 -1.86 18.71
N ALA A 195 13.27 -3.01 18.43
CA ALA A 195 14.69 -3.22 18.69
C ALA A 195 15.56 -2.24 17.90
N ALA A 196 15.29 -2.03 16.61
CA ALA A 196 16.03 -1.10 15.76
C ALA A 196 15.89 0.35 16.25
N LEU A 197 14.67 0.78 16.60
CA LEU A 197 14.39 2.11 17.17
C LEU A 197 15.09 2.32 18.51
N ALA A 198 15.23 1.26 19.31
CA ALA A 198 15.97 1.28 20.58
C ALA A 198 17.50 1.20 20.39
N GLY A 199 18.01 1.11 19.18
CA GLY A 199 19.44 1.00 18.89
C GLY A 199 20.03 -0.40 19.12
N ASP A 200 19.19 -1.44 19.19
CA ASP A 200 19.63 -2.83 19.32
C ASP A 200 20.44 -3.25 18.10
N PRO A 201 21.68 -3.82 18.29
CA PRO A 201 22.55 -4.13 17.17
C PRO A 201 21.98 -5.15 16.18
N LEU A 202 21.19 -6.14 16.62
CA LEU A 202 20.55 -7.10 15.72
C LEU A 202 19.41 -6.47 14.95
N GLY A 203 18.56 -5.67 15.63
CA GLY A 203 17.49 -4.93 14.99
C GLY A 203 18.03 -4.00 13.90
N LEU A 204 19.06 -3.20 14.22
CA LEU A 204 19.72 -2.31 13.27
C LEU A 204 20.35 -3.08 12.10
N GLN A 205 21.01 -4.22 12.35
CA GLN A 205 21.61 -5.02 11.29
C GLN A 205 20.56 -5.52 10.30
N VAL A 206 19.44 -6.06 10.78
CA VAL A 206 18.34 -6.58 9.93
C VAL A 206 17.73 -5.44 9.11
N ILE A 207 17.47 -4.27 9.72
CA ILE A 207 16.89 -3.13 9.01
C ILE A 207 17.87 -2.53 7.99
N ASN A 208 19.15 -2.45 8.30
CA ASN A 208 20.17 -1.97 7.35
C ASN A 208 20.30 -2.89 6.11
N GLU A 209 20.25 -4.22 6.31
CA GLU A 209 20.25 -5.17 5.18
C GLU A 209 18.97 -4.99 4.34
N ALA A 210 17.81 -4.88 4.97
CA ALA A 210 16.55 -4.61 4.27
C ALA A 210 16.57 -3.29 3.48
N ALA A 211 17.08 -2.22 4.10
CA ALA A 211 17.26 -0.92 3.46
C ALA A 211 18.18 -1.01 2.23
N ALA A 212 19.26 -1.81 2.30
CA ALA A 212 20.15 -2.03 1.17
C ALA A 212 19.44 -2.75 0.01
N HIS A 213 18.63 -3.78 0.29
CA HIS A 213 17.86 -4.49 -0.74
C HIS A 213 16.77 -3.60 -1.35
N LEU A 214 16.02 -2.87 -0.53
CA LEU A 214 15.03 -1.89 -0.97
C LEU A 214 15.68 -0.80 -1.83
N GLY A 215 16.79 -0.24 -1.36
CA GLY A 215 17.54 0.78 -2.10
C GLY A 215 18.02 0.31 -3.47
N THR A 216 18.45 -0.95 -3.58
CA THR A 216 18.84 -1.53 -4.88
C THR A 216 17.66 -1.61 -5.84
N ALA A 217 16.48 -2.06 -5.37
CA ALA A 217 15.27 -2.13 -6.18
C ALA A 217 14.78 -0.74 -6.59
N ILE A 218 14.78 0.21 -5.65
CA ILE A 218 14.38 1.60 -5.89
C ILE A 218 15.34 2.29 -6.87
N ALA A 219 16.64 2.04 -6.79
CA ALA A 219 17.60 2.55 -7.76
C ALA A 219 17.28 2.07 -9.19
N GLY A 220 16.92 0.79 -9.35
CA GLY A 220 16.45 0.24 -10.61
C GLY A 220 15.18 0.94 -11.11
N LEU A 221 14.21 1.16 -10.22
CA LEU A 221 12.97 1.89 -10.52
C LEU A 221 13.26 3.34 -10.97
N LEU A 222 14.12 4.04 -10.23
CA LEU A 222 14.54 5.40 -10.58
C LEU A 222 15.19 5.47 -11.97
N ASN A 223 16.04 4.50 -12.30
CA ASN A 223 16.69 4.43 -13.61
C ASN A 223 15.71 4.16 -14.77
N ILE A 224 14.57 3.50 -14.52
CA ILE A 224 13.60 3.13 -15.56
C ILE A 224 12.47 4.16 -15.65
N MET A 225 11.93 4.61 -14.52
CA MET A 225 10.70 5.39 -14.45
C MET A 225 10.93 6.87 -14.13
N ASN A 226 12.05 7.20 -13.51
CA ASN A 226 12.45 8.56 -13.13
C ASN A 226 11.33 9.40 -12.49
N PRO A 227 10.67 8.91 -11.42
CA PRO A 227 9.68 9.70 -10.68
C PRO A 227 10.35 10.86 -9.95
N ALA A 228 9.64 11.97 -9.76
CA ALA A 228 10.13 13.12 -8.99
C ALA A 228 10.24 12.80 -7.49
N VAL A 229 9.34 11.96 -6.98
CA VAL A 229 9.31 11.55 -5.58
C VAL A 229 9.02 10.06 -5.43
N VAL A 230 9.68 9.43 -4.47
CA VAL A 230 9.39 8.07 -4.01
C VAL A 230 8.86 8.17 -2.58
N VAL A 231 7.61 7.79 -2.37
CA VAL A 231 6.98 7.79 -1.04
C VAL A 231 6.98 6.37 -0.48
N MET A 232 7.64 6.20 0.66
CA MET A 232 7.67 4.93 1.38
C MET A 232 6.45 4.83 2.30
N GLY A 233 5.64 3.78 2.13
CA GLY A 233 4.47 3.48 2.94
C GLY A 233 4.51 2.08 3.54
N GLY A 234 3.50 1.74 4.35
CA GLY A 234 3.42 0.46 5.06
C GLY A 234 4.08 0.48 6.44
N ASP A 235 4.19 -0.69 7.07
CA ASP A 235 4.55 -0.80 8.49
C ASP A 235 5.99 -0.32 8.78
N LEU A 236 6.96 -0.68 7.92
CA LEU A 236 8.37 -0.30 8.13
C LEU A 236 8.63 1.22 8.08
N CYS A 237 7.69 2.02 7.57
CA CYS A 237 7.88 3.47 7.51
C CYS A 237 7.92 4.15 8.89
N ARG A 238 7.44 3.48 9.94
CA ARG A 238 7.58 3.95 11.33
C ARG A 238 9.04 4.07 11.79
N LEU A 239 9.96 3.41 11.12
CA LEU A 239 11.40 3.49 11.39
C LEU A 239 12.01 4.85 11.00
N GLY A 240 11.35 5.64 10.15
CA GLY A 240 11.84 6.95 9.72
C GLY A 240 13.27 6.88 9.18
N GLU A 241 14.15 7.71 9.71
CA GLU A 241 15.55 7.79 9.25
C GLU A 241 16.38 6.52 9.53
N VAL A 242 15.98 5.67 10.47
CA VAL A 242 16.64 4.37 10.70
C VAL A 242 16.58 3.48 9.45
N LEU A 243 15.47 3.57 8.68
CA LEU A 243 15.30 2.91 7.39
C LEU A 243 15.80 3.79 6.23
N LEU A 244 15.40 5.07 6.22
CA LEU A 244 15.60 5.94 5.06
C LEU A 244 17.06 6.32 4.83
N ALA A 245 17.84 6.58 5.88
CA ALA A 245 19.22 6.99 5.71
C ALA A 245 20.07 5.93 4.98
N PRO A 246 20.12 4.65 5.40
CA PRO A 246 20.87 3.60 4.69
C PRO A 246 20.25 3.29 3.30
N LEU A 247 18.93 3.41 3.15
CA LEU A 247 18.25 3.23 1.87
C LEU A 247 18.68 4.30 0.86
N ARG A 248 18.65 5.58 1.22
CA ARG A 248 19.08 6.70 0.36
C ARG A 248 20.56 6.57 -0.02
N GLU A 249 21.42 6.14 0.91
CA GLU A 249 22.83 5.90 0.62
C GLU A 249 22.99 4.81 -0.42
N ARG A 250 22.22 3.72 -0.29
CA ARG A 250 22.24 2.64 -1.29
C ARG A 250 21.76 3.13 -2.64
N VAL A 251 20.68 3.90 -2.71
CA VAL A 251 20.19 4.49 -3.96
C VAL A 251 21.26 5.34 -4.61
N ARG A 252 21.89 6.27 -3.87
CA ARG A 252 22.96 7.13 -4.40
C ARG A 252 24.13 6.36 -5.00
N SER A 253 24.49 5.22 -4.40
CA SER A 253 25.59 4.39 -4.89
C SER A 253 25.25 3.50 -6.09
N HIS A 254 23.95 3.42 -6.48
CA HIS A 254 23.44 2.54 -7.54
C HIS A 254 22.71 3.28 -8.67
N THR A 255 22.68 4.60 -8.62
CA THR A 255 22.15 5.45 -9.69
C THR A 255 23.29 6.12 -10.45
N LEU A 256 23.25 6.04 -11.79
CA LEU A 256 24.34 6.51 -12.66
C LEU A 256 24.28 8.00 -12.98
N ILE A 257 23.11 8.62 -12.87
CA ILE A 257 22.86 9.99 -13.33
C ILE A 257 22.47 10.85 -12.13
N SER A 258 23.13 11.98 -11.94
CA SER A 258 22.86 12.91 -10.83
C SER A 258 21.40 13.39 -10.76
N SER A 259 20.71 13.49 -11.90
CA SER A 259 19.29 13.83 -11.99
C SER A 259 18.38 12.73 -11.42
N VAL A 260 18.78 11.46 -11.53
CA VAL A 260 18.03 10.33 -10.94
C VAL A 260 18.24 10.28 -9.42
N SER A 261 19.43 10.66 -8.96
CA SER A 261 19.72 10.77 -7.51
C SER A 261 19.08 12.00 -6.85
N ALA A 262 18.48 12.91 -7.63
CA ALA A 262 17.75 14.07 -7.14
C ALA A 262 16.30 13.75 -6.74
N ALA A 263 15.79 12.55 -7.06
CA ALA A 263 14.47 12.14 -6.61
C ALA A 263 14.41 12.13 -5.08
N GLU A 264 13.40 12.77 -4.51
CA GLU A 264 13.19 12.76 -3.07
C GLU A 264 12.62 11.40 -2.63
N ILE A 265 13.20 10.82 -1.57
CA ILE A 265 12.71 9.57 -0.97
C ILE A 265 12.24 9.91 0.44
N LEU A 266 10.93 9.84 0.66
CA LEU A 266 10.25 10.31 1.85
C LEU A 266 9.36 9.21 2.45
N THR A 267 9.01 9.32 3.73
CA THR A 267 7.96 8.47 4.32
C THR A 267 6.60 9.12 4.17
N SER A 268 5.58 8.30 3.93
CA SER A 268 4.17 8.73 3.87
C SER A 268 3.76 9.46 5.15
N GLU A 269 3.23 10.67 5.01
CA GLU A 269 2.61 11.43 6.11
C GLU A 269 1.18 10.96 6.41
N LEU A 270 0.52 10.30 5.44
CA LEU A 270 -0.80 9.68 5.63
C LEU A 270 -0.70 8.40 6.50
N GLY A 271 0.50 7.83 6.60
CA GLY A 271 0.81 6.69 7.45
C GLY A 271 -0.05 5.46 7.12
N PRO A 272 -0.54 4.69 8.13
CA PRO A 272 -1.30 3.46 7.90
C PRO A 272 -2.66 3.70 7.24
N ARG A 273 -3.12 4.95 7.13
CA ARG A 273 -4.39 5.30 6.49
C ARG A 273 -4.28 5.49 4.97
N SER A 274 -3.08 5.61 4.42
CA SER A 274 -2.85 5.93 3.01
C SER A 274 -3.68 5.07 2.05
N VAL A 275 -3.69 3.76 2.26
CA VAL A 275 -4.43 2.82 1.40
C VAL A 275 -5.95 3.05 1.46
N ALA A 276 -6.50 3.24 2.66
CA ALA A 276 -7.95 3.48 2.81
C ALA A 276 -8.36 4.86 2.29
N VAL A 277 -7.52 5.89 2.48
CA VAL A 277 -7.71 7.21 1.88
C VAL A 277 -7.70 7.08 0.36
N GLY A 278 -6.76 6.33 -0.21
CA GLY A 278 -6.69 6.07 -1.64
C GLY A 278 -7.92 5.33 -2.19
N ALA A 279 -8.45 4.37 -1.43
CA ALA A 279 -9.69 3.68 -1.81
C ALA A 279 -10.89 4.66 -1.87
N ALA A 280 -11.02 5.54 -0.88
CA ALA A 280 -12.03 6.59 -0.90
C ALA A 280 -11.80 7.60 -2.05
N THR A 281 -10.54 7.94 -2.32
CA THR A 281 -10.15 8.83 -3.42
C THR A 281 -10.47 8.21 -4.78
N LEU A 282 -10.31 6.89 -4.94
CA LEU A 282 -10.70 6.20 -6.18
C LEU A 282 -12.21 6.32 -6.43
N VAL A 283 -13.04 6.23 -5.37
CA VAL A 283 -14.49 6.48 -5.48
C VAL A 283 -14.76 7.89 -5.97
N LEU A 284 -14.12 8.90 -5.36
CA LEU A 284 -14.27 10.30 -5.77
C LEU A 284 -13.82 10.54 -7.22
N LYS A 285 -12.67 9.98 -7.60
CA LYS A 285 -12.16 10.08 -8.97
C LYS A 285 -13.16 9.46 -9.96
N SER A 286 -13.64 8.25 -9.69
CA SER A 286 -14.64 7.58 -10.54
C SER A 286 -15.94 8.37 -10.66
N ALA A 287 -16.36 9.05 -9.59
CA ALA A 287 -17.55 9.93 -9.63
C ALA A 287 -17.33 11.19 -10.47
N LEU A 288 -16.11 11.72 -10.49
CA LEU A 288 -15.74 12.86 -11.34
C LEU A 288 -15.65 12.46 -12.82
N ASP A 289 -15.14 11.26 -13.11
CA ASP A 289 -14.99 10.74 -14.46
C ASP A 289 -16.34 10.31 -15.07
N ASP A 290 -17.24 9.71 -14.26
CA ASP A 290 -18.60 9.34 -14.67
C ASP A 290 -19.61 9.46 -13.53
N SER A 291 -20.27 10.62 -13.45
CA SER A 291 -21.25 10.92 -12.42
C SER A 291 -22.53 10.06 -12.51
N HIS A 292 -22.78 9.38 -13.64
CA HIS A 292 -23.95 8.51 -13.80
C HIS A 292 -23.86 7.20 -13.04
N LEU A 293 -22.66 6.78 -12.65
CA LEU A 293 -22.41 5.57 -11.87
C LEU A 293 -22.84 5.71 -10.40
N PHE A 294 -23.07 6.93 -9.93
CA PHE A 294 -23.32 7.24 -8.53
C PHE A 294 -24.74 7.70 -8.26
N PRO A 295 -25.30 7.45 -7.06
CA PRO A 295 -26.63 7.92 -6.69
C PRO A 295 -26.75 9.43 -6.86
N LYS A 296 -27.84 9.88 -7.47
CA LYS A 296 -28.16 11.30 -7.52
C LYS A 296 -28.50 11.80 -6.12
N VAL A 297 -27.77 12.80 -5.66
CA VAL A 297 -28.05 13.49 -4.42
C VAL A 297 -29.01 14.61 -4.75
N ASP A 298 -30.25 14.53 -4.27
CA ASP A 298 -31.19 15.67 -4.32
C ASP A 298 -30.67 16.74 -3.35
N ILE A 299 -29.96 17.72 -3.89
CA ILE A 299 -29.59 18.91 -3.12
C ILE A 299 -30.89 19.72 -3.03
N PRO A 300 -31.49 19.94 -1.84
CA PRO A 300 -32.60 20.83 -1.71
C PRO A 300 -32.14 22.21 -2.20
N VAL A 301 -32.74 22.66 -3.31
CA VAL A 301 -32.53 24.03 -3.79
C VAL A 301 -33.12 24.93 -2.70
N GLY A 302 -32.22 25.59 -1.94
CA GLY A 302 -32.64 26.58 -0.95
C GLY A 302 -33.52 27.59 -1.63
N ASP A 303 -34.71 27.82 -1.06
CA ASP A 303 -35.67 28.85 -1.49
C ASP A 303 -34.95 30.22 -1.40
N HIS A 304 -34.32 30.61 -2.50
CA HIS A 304 -33.77 31.97 -2.62
C HIS A 304 -34.92 32.91 -2.60
N GLY A 305 -35.14 33.49 -1.43
CA GLY A 305 -36.16 34.37 -1.05
C GLY A 305 -36.57 35.32 -2.18
N ARG A 306 -37.89 35.42 -2.39
CA ARG A 306 -38.53 36.41 -3.22
C ARG A 306 -38.00 37.80 -2.83
N GLU A 307 -37.36 38.45 -3.77
CA GLU A 307 -37.06 39.87 -3.66
C GLU A 307 -38.37 40.62 -3.35
N PRO A 308 -38.42 41.53 -2.42
CA PRO A 308 -39.57 42.40 -2.24
C PRO A 308 -39.68 43.32 -3.48
N GLN A 309 -40.78 43.23 -4.19
CA GLN A 309 -41.09 44.18 -5.26
C GLN A 309 -41.36 45.56 -4.67
N PRO A 310 -41.01 46.66 -5.39
CA PRO A 310 -41.05 48.04 -4.94
C PRO A 310 -42.43 48.58 -4.62
#